data_33cd46daab6e7a09e3a23f48165ee6dd
#
_entry.id   33cd46daab6e7a09e3a23f48165ee6dd
#
_cell.length_a   1.000
_cell.length_b   1.000
_cell.length_c   1.000
_cell.angle_alpha   90.00
_cell.angle_beta   90.00
_cell.angle_gamma   90.00
#
_symmetry.space_group_name_H-M   'P 1'
#
loop_
_entity.id
_entity.type
_entity.pdbx_description
1 polymer ?
#
loop_
_entity_poly.entity_id
_entity_poly.type
_entity_poly.pdbx_seq_one_letter_code
_entity_poly.pdbx_strand_id
1 'polypeptide(L)'
;MKQKYLLRISKIIFLFILTLIYSNTIIAQTTLTAGDLAIIGFNGDNPDQFAFVLLVDIESGTEITFTDSGVKSDNTFRGNEGAIKFTASSNYSAGSIITYTGPQSDLPSGDFTEANDSNVGNNDMNLSGSGDQIFAFQGSSSTPTFIFGFQINSNIWQTDATA
;
A
#
# COMPACT_ATOMS: atom_id res chain seq x y z
N MET A 1 -25.89 54.92 9.18
CA MET A 1 -25.73 54.00 8.01
C MET A 1 -24.31 53.43 7.86
N LYS A 2 -23.26 54.22 7.91
CA LYS A 2 -21.85 53.78 7.71
C LYS A 2 -21.39 52.64 8.64
N GLN A 3 -21.79 52.65 9.91
CA GLN A 3 -21.35 51.65 10.90
C GLN A 3 -21.91 50.23 10.62
N LYS A 4 -23.12 50.12 10.07
CA LYS A 4 -23.71 48.82 9.70
C LYS A 4 -23.02 48.21 8.46
N TYR A 5 -22.51 49.01 7.56
CA TYR A 5 -21.76 48.57 6.38
C TYR A 5 -20.38 48.05 6.78
N LEU A 6 -19.67 48.76 7.66
CA LEU A 6 -18.37 48.34 8.18
C LEU A 6 -18.45 47.00 8.91
N LEU A 7 -19.50 46.77 9.69
CA LEU A 7 -19.71 45.49 10.40
C LEU A 7 -20.00 44.31 9.44
N ARG A 8 -20.72 44.60 8.34
CA ARG A 8 -20.99 43.57 7.31
C ARG A 8 -19.74 43.22 6.52
N ILE A 9 -18.95 44.21 6.13
CA ILE A 9 -17.68 44.01 5.41
C ILE A 9 -16.69 43.24 6.30
N SER A 10 -16.56 43.56 7.58
CA SER A 10 -15.70 42.85 8.53
C SER A 10 -16.11 41.36 8.68
N LYS A 11 -17.40 41.05 8.74
CA LYS A 11 -17.90 39.67 8.79
C LYS A 11 -17.60 38.88 7.51
N ILE A 12 -17.73 39.50 6.35
CA ILE A 12 -17.42 38.88 5.06
C ILE A 12 -15.93 38.60 4.92
N ILE A 13 -15.07 39.56 5.30
CA ILE A 13 -13.62 39.38 5.31
C ILE A 13 -13.21 38.29 6.30
N PHE A 14 -13.80 38.26 7.48
CA PHE A 14 -13.53 37.21 8.48
C PHE A 14 -13.94 35.83 7.99
N LEU A 15 -15.11 35.72 7.33
CA LEU A 15 -15.58 34.47 6.75
C LEU A 15 -14.66 34.01 5.59
N PHE A 16 -14.19 34.95 4.77
CA PHE A 16 -13.26 34.66 3.67
C PHE A 16 -11.88 34.23 4.18
N ILE A 17 -11.37 34.85 5.23
CA ILE A 17 -10.13 34.44 5.90
C ILE A 17 -10.30 33.05 6.52
N LEU A 18 -11.44 32.76 7.13
CA LEU A 18 -11.73 31.47 7.74
C LEU A 18 -11.76 30.33 6.68
N THR A 19 -12.28 30.59 5.49
CA THR A 19 -12.27 29.59 4.40
C THR A 19 -10.87 29.34 3.83
N LEU A 20 -9.97 30.32 3.84
CA LEU A 20 -8.58 30.17 3.42
C LEU A 20 -7.73 29.35 4.40
N ILE A 21 -8.10 29.32 5.70
CA ILE A 21 -7.39 28.56 6.73
C ILE A 21 -7.75 27.06 6.67
N TYR A 22 -8.90 26.70 6.09
CA TYR A 22 -9.36 25.30 5.93
C TYR A 22 -9.01 24.69 4.56
N SER A 23 -8.00 25.19 3.86
CA SER A 23 -7.46 24.47 2.71
C SER A 23 -6.79 23.20 3.22
N ASN A 24 -7.53 22.07 3.24
CA ASN A 24 -6.93 20.78 3.40
C ASN A 24 -5.98 20.56 2.23
N THR A 25 -4.70 20.37 2.50
CA THR A 25 -3.76 19.85 1.52
C THR A 25 -4.20 18.41 1.24
N ILE A 26 -4.85 18.18 0.12
CA ILE A 26 -5.04 16.82 -0.40
C ILE A 26 -3.64 16.39 -0.84
N ILE A 27 -2.98 15.55 -0.04
CA ILE A 27 -1.77 14.87 -0.46
C ILE A 27 -2.24 13.84 -1.49
N ALA A 28 -1.89 14.05 -2.75
CA ALA A 28 -2.22 13.10 -3.79
C ALA A 28 -1.27 11.90 -3.65
N GLN A 29 -1.84 10.70 -3.49
CA GLN A 29 -1.07 9.46 -3.58
C GLN A 29 -0.42 9.33 -4.96
N THR A 30 0.82 8.83 -5.00
CA THR A 30 1.40 8.42 -6.28
C THR A 30 0.66 7.20 -6.81
N THR A 31 0.17 7.31 -8.04
CA THR A 31 -0.39 6.16 -8.76
C THR A 31 0.77 5.38 -9.40
N LEU A 32 0.90 4.12 -9.03
CA LEU A 32 1.94 3.22 -9.52
C LEU A 32 1.41 2.32 -10.62
N THR A 33 2.32 1.90 -11.49
CA THR A 33 2.07 0.98 -12.60
C THR A 33 3.01 -0.22 -12.53
N ALA A 34 2.77 -1.22 -13.36
CA ALA A 34 3.61 -2.42 -13.42
C ALA A 34 5.08 -2.04 -13.70
N GLY A 35 5.98 -2.47 -12.80
CA GLY A 35 7.41 -2.20 -12.87
C GLY A 35 7.89 -0.98 -12.09
N ASP A 36 7.02 -0.26 -11.37
CA ASP A 36 7.43 0.91 -10.56
C ASP A 36 8.07 0.51 -9.21
N LEU A 37 8.02 -0.77 -8.85
CA LEU A 37 8.79 -1.36 -7.76
C LEU A 37 9.27 -2.76 -8.13
N ALA A 38 10.24 -3.30 -7.39
CA ALA A 38 10.67 -4.68 -7.49
C ALA A 38 10.96 -5.26 -6.09
N ILE A 39 10.57 -6.52 -5.85
CA ILE A 39 10.97 -7.27 -4.66
C ILE A 39 12.39 -7.77 -4.88
N ILE A 40 13.30 -7.45 -3.97
CA ILE A 40 14.74 -7.70 -4.11
C ILE A 40 15.32 -8.60 -3.02
N GLY A 41 14.52 -8.94 -2.02
CA GLY A 41 14.92 -9.83 -0.93
C GLY A 41 13.73 -10.57 -0.36
N PHE A 42 13.96 -11.79 0.11
CA PHE A 42 12.95 -12.67 0.68
C PHE A 42 13.58 -13.55 1.77
N ASN A 43 12.85 -13.75 2.86
CA ASN A 43 13.13 -14.71 3.90
C ASN A 43 11.79 -15.28 4.42
N GLY A 44 11.56 -16.56 4.23
CA GLY A 44 10.39 -17.30 4.75
C GLY A 44 10.67 -18.07 6.03
N ASP A 45 11.75 -17.75 6.75
CA ASP A 45 12.05 -18.25 8.08
C ASP A 45 11.67 -17.19 9.12
N ASN A 46 11.25 -17.62 10.31
CA ASN A 46 10.84 -16.69 11.37
C ASN A 46 11.99 -15.76 11.83
N PRO A 47 11.84 -14.42 11.77
CA PRO A 47 10.67 -13.71 11.27
C PRO A 47 10.60 -13.68 9.73
N ASP A 48 9.38 -13.73 9.18
CA ASP A 48 9.15 -13.55 7.75
C ASP A 48 9.54 -12.15 7.30
N GLN A 49 10.27 -12.06 6.19
CA GLN A 49 10.77 -10.77 5.71
C GLN A 49 10.77 -10.72 4.19
N PHE A 50 10.54 -9.55 3.66
CA PHE A 50 10.89 -9.22 2.29
C PHE A 50 11.36 -7.77 2.18
N ALA A 51 12.12 -7.49 1.14
CA ALA A 51 12.54 -6.14 0.81
C ALA A 51 12.12 -5.79 -0.61
N PHE A 52 11.70 -4.54 -0.82
CA PHE A 52 11.42 -4.01 -2.15
C PHE A 52 12.15 -2.70 -2.38
N VAL A 53 12.45 -2.42 -3.64
CA VAL A 53 13.03 -1.17 -4.10
C VAL A 53 11.99 -0.40 -4.91
N LEU A 54 11.87 0.89 -4.66
CA LEU A 54 11.09 1.80 -5.49
C LEU A 54 11.90 2.17 -6.74
N LEU A 55 11.28 2.08 -7.91
CA LEU A 55 11.90 2.45 -9.19
C LEU A 55 11.44 3.84 -9.67
N VAL A 56 10.49 4.43 -8.97
CA VAL A 56 10.00 5.81 -9.15
C VAL A 56 9.92 6.52 -7.80
N ASP A 57 9.86 7.85 -7.83
CA ASP A 57 9.58 8.65 -6.64
C ASP A 57 8.13 8.46 -6.20
N ILE A 58 7.89 8.39 -4.88
CA ILE A 58 6.53 8.34 -4.33
C ILE A 58 6.32 9.43 -3.28
N GLU A 59 5.11 9.97 -3.26
CA GLU A 59 4.68 10.97 -2.29
C GLU A 59 4.25 10.34 -0.96
N SER A 60 4.38 11.10 0.12
CA SER A 60 3.81 10.74 1.42
C SER A 60 2.32 10.40 1.29
N GLY A 61 1.88 9.36 2.00
CA GLY A 61 0.51 8.85 1.92
C GLY A 61 0.27 7.86 0.78
N THR A 62 1.27 7.58 -0.08
CA THR A 62 1.15 6.53 -1.09
C THR A 62 0.99 5.17 -0.41
N GLU A 63 -0.08 4.46 -0.75
CA GLU A 63 -0.37 3.12 -0.24
C GLU A 63 -0.03 2.05 -1.27
N ILE A 64 0.56 0.96 -0.81
CA ILE A 64 0.85 -0.26 -1.59
C ILE A 64 0.44 -1.45 -0.75
N THR A 65 -0.39 -2.32 -1.30
CA THR A 65 -0.76 -3.58 -0.62
C THR A 65 0.11 -4.71 -1.14
N PHE A 66 0.65 -5.49 -0.21
CA PHE A 66 1.38 -6.73 -0.47
C PHE A 66 0.57 -7.91 0.06
N THR A 67 0.55 -9.02 -0.67
CA THR A 67 -0.14 -10.24 -0.26
C THR A 67 0.59 -11.47 -0.77
N ASP A 68 0.57 -12.53 0.00
CA ASP A 68 0.97 -13.89 -0.40
C ASP A 68 -0.19 -14.68 -1.03
N SER A 69 -1.39 -14.08 -1.09
CA SER A 69 -2.54 -14.71 -1.76
C SER A 69 -2.29 -14.85 -3.27
N GLY A 70 -2.41 -16.06 -3.79
CA GLY A 70 -2.25 -16.35 -5.20
C GLY A 70 -3.28 -15.65 -6.08
N VAL A 71 -2.87 -15.21 -7.27
CA VAL A 71 -3.72 -14.57 -8.27
C VAL A 71 -4.22 -15.61 -9.27
N LYS A 72 -5.54 -15.67 -9.44
CA LYS A 72 -6.20 -16.57 -10.41
C LYS A 72 -6.24 -15.97 -11.81
N SER A 73 -6.53 -16.80 -12.81
CA SER A 73 -6.57 -16.39 -14.21
C SER A 73 -7.63 -15.32 -14.55
N ASP A 74 -8.60 -15.11 -13.68
CA ASP A 74 -9.61 -14.06 -13.79
C ASP A 74 -9.20 -12.75 -13.08
N ASN A 75 -7.94 -12.63 -12.64
CA ASN A 75 -7.37 -11.53 -11.86
C ASN A 75 -7.97 -11.36 -10.46
N THR A 76 -8.66 -12.35 -9.94
CA THR A 76 -9.08 -12.38 -8.54
C THR A 76 -8.05 -13.10 -7.68
N PHE A 77 -8.08 -12.83 -6.36
CA PHE A 77 -7.22 -13.53 -5.42
C PHE A 77 -7.85 -14.84 -4.95
N ARG A 78 -7.00 -15.79 -4.54
CA ARG A 78 -7.44 -17.05 -3.92
C ARG A 78 -8.13 -16.80 -2.58
N GLY A 79 -7.67 -15.80 -1.83
CA GLY A 79 -8.11 -15.50 -0.48
C GLY A 79 -7.52 -16.44 0.58
N ASN A 80 -7.86 -16.21 1.85
CA ASN A 80 -7.44 -17.00 3.01
C ASN A 80 -5.91 -17.03 3.28
N GLU A 81 -5.19 -16.06 2.76
CA GLU A 81 -3.75 -15.85 3.02
C GLU A 81 -3.56 -14.54 3.80
N GLY A 82 -2.35 -14.00 3.83
CA GLY A 82 -2.04 -12.74 4.47
C GLY A 82 -2.02 -11.54 3.53
N ALA A 83 -2.24 -10.36 4.09
CA ALA A 83 -2.04 -9.11 3.37
C ALA A 83 -1.64 -7.99 4.32
N ILE A 84 -0.67 -7.21 3.88
CA ILE A 84 -0.19 -6.03 4.59
C ILE A 84 -0.25 -4.81 3.69
N LYS A 85 -0.43 -3.66 4.28
CA LYS A 85 -0.42 -2.37 3.60
C LYS A 85 0.80 -1.57 4.04
N PHE A 86 1.61 -1.17 3.08
CA PHE A 86 2.60 -0.12 3.25
C PHE A 86 1.94 1.24 3.00
N THR A 87 2.17 2.21 3.89
CA THR A 87 1.78 3.60 3.71
C THR A 87 3.00 4.49 3.88
N ALA A 88 3.39 5.19 2.83
CA ALA A 88 4.56 6.06 2.86
C ALA A 88 4.37 7.20 3.88
N SER A 89 5.15 7.21 4.96
CA SER A 89 5.09 8.27 6.00
C SER A 89 5.70 9.59 5.53
N SER A 90 6.52 9.56 4.48
CA SER A 90 7.16 10.70 3.84
C SER A 90 7.34 10.43 2.36
N ASN A 91 7.86 11.42 1.61
CA ASN A 91 8.28 11.20 0.23
C ASN A 91 9.48 10.26 0.20
N TYR A 92 9.46 9.29 -0.70
CA TYR A 92 10.57 8.38 -0.97
C TYR A 92 11.03 8.55 -2.42
N SER A 93 12.34 8.62 -2.62
CA SER A 93 12.92 8.70 -3.97
C SER A 93 13.10 7.33 -4.60
N ALA A 94 13.12 7.27 -5.91
CA ALA A 94 13.56 6.10 -6.67
C ALA A 94 14.91 5.59 -6.13
N GLY A 95 15.05 4.27 -6.01
CA GLY A 95 16.17 3.60 -5.37
C GLY A 95 16.04 3.40 -3.85
N SER A 96 15.00 3.94 -3.21
CA SER A 96 14.73 3.66 -1.80
C SER A 96 14.40 2.18 -1.61
N ILE A 97 15.06 1.54 -0.63
CA ILE A 97 14.81 0.16 -0.25
C ILE A 97 14.04 0.14 1.06
N ILE A 98 12.90 -0.53 1.07
CA ILE A 98 12.03 -0.69 2.22
C ILE A 98 11.95 -2.18 2.57
N THR A 99 12.08 -2.50 3.86
CA THR A 99 12.01 -3.88 4.35
C THR A 99 10.79 -4.07 5.23
N TYR A 100 10.00 -5.08 4.91
CA TYR A 100 8.99 -5.63 5.81
C TYR A 100 9.66 -6.68 6.70
N THR A 101 9.34 -6.62 7.98
CA THR A 101 9.67 -7.67 8.95
C THR A 101 8.42 -7.94 9.74
N GLY A 102 7.84 -9.10 9.51
CA GLY A 102 6.63 -9.54 10.19
C GLY A 102 6.96 -10.46 11.35
N PRO A 103 6.34 -10.26 12.50
CA PRO A 103 6.12 -11.37 13.42
C PRO A 103 4.92 -12.17 12.93
N GLN A 104 4.96 -13.46 13.08
CA GLN A 104 3.85 -14.36 12.76
C GLN A 104 2.59 -14.13 13.62
N SER A 105 2.57 -13.18 14.55
CA SER A 105 1.50 -12.99 15.53
C SER A 105 1.20 -11.57 15.97
N ASP A 106 1.96 -10.59 15.52
CA ASP A 106 1.80 -9.18 15.94
C ASP A 106 1.73 -8.25 14.72
N LEU A 107 1.18 -7.07 14.91
CA LEU A 107 1.11 -6.04 13.86
C LEU A 107 2.51 -5.68 13.36
N PRO A 108 2.69 -5.53 12.04
CA PRO A 108 3.93 -5.06 11.45
C PRO A 108 4.37 -3.72 12.07
N SER A 109 5.66 -3.50 12.14
CA SER A 109 6.23 -2.25 12.65
C SER A 109 6.46 -1.22 11.53
N GLY A 110 6.41 0.06 11.88
CA GLY A 110 6.72 1.17 10.97
C GLY A 110 5.57 1.55 10.04
N ASP A 111 5.85 1.70 8.75
CA ASP A 111 4.89 2.15 7.74
C ASP A 111 3.94 1.03 7.26
N PHE A 112 3.99 -0.13 7.90
CA PHE A 112 3.16 -1.29 7.57
C PHE A 112 2.02 -1.48 8.56
N THR A 113 0.87 -1.90 8.06
CA THR A 113 -0.32 -2.29 8.82
C THR A 113 -0.97 -3.50 8.17
N GLU A 114 -1.84 -4.22 8.89
CA GLU A 114 -2.69 -5.22 8.26
C GLU A 114 -3.58 -4.58 7.20
N ALA A 115 -3.77 -5.25 6.06
CA ALA A 115 -4.63 -4.74 5.00
C ALA A 115 -6.12 -4.87 5.32
N ASN A 116 -6.51 -5.80 6.21
CA ASN A 116 -7.90 -6.07 6.60
C ASN A 116 -8.86 -6.23 5.41
N ASP A 117 -8.44 -6.97 4.39
CA ASP A 117 -9.20 -7.20 3.16
C ASP A 117 -9.51 -8.68 2.97
N SER A 118 -10.77 -9.05 3.14
CA SER A 118 -11.24 -10.45 3.08
C SER A 118 -11.01 -11.16 1.73
N ASN A 119 -10.76 -10.41 0.66
CA ASN A 119 -10.50 -11.02 -0.66
C ASN A 119 -9.06 -11.52 -0.81
N VAL A 120 -8.13 -10.95 -0.06
CA VAL A 120 -6.71 -11.35 -0.07
C VAL A 120 -6.29 -12.05 1.21
N GLY A 121 -6.87 -11.68 2.33
CA GLY A 121 -6.60 -12.22 3.66
C GLY A 121 -6.67 -11.14 4.73
N ASN A 122 -6.83 -11.56 5.96
CA ASN A 122 -7.00 -10.67 7.11
C ASN A 122 -5.86 -10.78 8.12
N ASN A 123 -4.81 -11.50 7.80
CA ASN A 123 -3.71 -11.78 8.69
C ASN A 123 -2.41 -11.23 8.15
N ASP A 124 -1.39 -11.28 8.98
CA ASP A 124 -0.01 -11.11 8.54
C ASP A 124 0.34 -12.07 7.41
N MET A 125 1.23 -11.65 6.54
CA MET A 125 1.81 -12.55 5.55
C MET A 125 2.60 -13.65 6.27
N ASN A 126 2.32 -14.89 5.90
CA ASN A 126 3.00 -16.09 6.42
C ASN A 126 3.78 -16.75 5.28
N LEU A 127 5.00 -16.27 5.09
CA LEU A 127 5.82 -16.65 3.95
C LEU A 127 6.44 -18.04 4.13
N SER A 128 6.29 -18.89 3.13
CA SER A 128 6.83 -20.25 3.16
C SER A 128 8.15 -20.38 2.40
N GLY A 129 9.20 -20.83 3.06
CA GLY A 129 10.47 -21.18 2.43
C GLY A 129 10.38 -22.37 1.45
N SER A 130 9.30 -23.15 1.50
CA SER A 130 9.08 -24.31 0.60
C SER A 130 8.47 -23.91 -0.76
N GLY A 131 7.93 -22.71 -0.86
CA GLY A 131 7.32 -22.16 -2.05
C GLY A 131 6.21 -21.17 -1.68
N ASP A 132 6.24 -20.00 -2.28
CA ASP A 132 5.28 -18.92 -2.01
C ASP A 132 5.32 -17.88 -3.12
N GLN A 133 4.46 -16.90 -3.02
CA GLN A 133 4.42 -15.74 -3.90
C GLN A 133 4.15 -14.46 -3.11
N ILE A 134 4.57 -13.33 -3.66
CA ILE A 134 4.20 -12.01 -3.15
C ILE A 134 3.73 -11.16 -4.33
N PHE A 135 2.54 -10.59 -4.21
CA PHE A 135 2.01 -9.61 -5.15
C PHE A 135 1.94 -8.24 -4.50
N ALA A 136 2.43 -7.23 -5.21
CA ALA A 136 2.26 -5.82 -4.86
C ALA A 136 1.21 -5.19 -5.78
N PHE A 137 0.23 -4.49 -5.19
CA PHE A 137 -0.83 -3.82 -5.95
C PHE A 137 -1.32 -2.54 -5.27
N GLN A 138 -1.99 -1.70 -6.05
CA GLN A 138 -2.77 -0.55 -5.58
C GLN A 138 -4.25 -0.71 -5.91
N GLY A 139 -5.08 0.08 -5.23
CA GLY A 139 -6.53 0.06 -5.40
C GLY A 139 -7.22 -1.02 -4.58
N SER A 140 -8.41 -1.39 -5.00
CA SER A 140 -9.21 -2.43 -4.32
C SER A 140 -8.74 -3.83 -4.75
N SER A 141 -8.73 -4.78 -3.84
CA SER A 141 -8.46 -6.19 -4.15
C SER A 141 -9.45 -6.81 -5.15
N SER A 142 -10.65 -6.24 -5.29
CA SER A 142 -11.61 -6.65 -6.32
C SER A 142 -11.27 -6.12 -7.73
N THR A 143 -10.47 -5.07 -7.82
CA THR A 143 -10.00 -4.45 -9.07
C THR A 143 -8.56 -3.95 -8.88
N PRO A 144 -7.60 -4.87 -8.64
CA PRO A 144 -6.24 -4.49 -8.30
C PRO A 144 -5.50 -3.94 -9.53
N THR A 145 -4.70 -2.91 -9.31
CA THR A 145 -3.65 -2.50 -10.23
C THR A 145 -2.36 -3.16 -9.78
N PHE A 146 -1.99 -4.26 -10.43
CA PHE A 146 -0.76 -4.98 -10.10
C PHE A 146 0.47 -4.16 -10.48
N ILE A 147 1.44 -4.10 -9.55
CA ILE A 147 2.71 -3.39 -9.72
C ILE A 147 3.85 -4.38 -9.91
N PHE A 148 3.87 -5.44 -9.11
CA PHE A 148 4.90 -6.48 -9.16
C PHE A 148 4.37 -7.81 -8.66
N GLY A 149 4.91 -8.91 -9.20
CA GLY A 149 4.70 -10.28 -8.72
C GLY A 149 6.03 -10.99 -8.55
N PHE A 150 6.19 -11.69 -7.44
CA PHE A 150 7.36 -12.48 -7.11
C PHE A 150 6.93 -13.89 -6.70
N GLN A 151 7.63 -14.91 -7.18
CA GLN A 151 7.36 -16.31 -6.86
C GLN A 151 8.64 -17.02 -6.42
N ILE A 152 8.51 -17.86 -5.43
CA ILE A 152 9.60 -18.60 -4.80
C ILE A 152 9.42 -20.09 -5.09
N ASN A 153 10.54 -20.77 -5.40
CA ASN A 153 10.60 -22.22 -5.64
C ASN A 153 9.73 -22.76 -6.78
N SER A 154 9.29 -21.90 -7.71
CA SER A 154 8.63 -22.31 -8.94
C SER A 154 9.09 -21.43 -10.10
N ASN A 155 9.11 -21.99 -11.29
CA ASN A 155 9.42 -21.30 -12.54
C ASN A 155 8.19 -21.09 -13.44
N ILE A 156 7.00 -21.45 -12.94
CA ILE A 156 5.73 -21.29 -13.63
C ILE A 156 4.67 -20.75 -12.67
N TRP A 157 3.83 -19.86 -13.18
CA TRP A 157 2.64 -19.41 -12.47
C TRP A 157 1.51 -20.43 -12.62
N GLN A 158 0.84 -20.74 -11.52
CA GLN A 158 -0.32 -21.62 -11.55
C GLN A 158 -1.53 -20.91 -12.17
N THR A 159 -2.33 -21.64 -12.96
CA THR A 159 -3.48 -21.07 -13.66
C THR A 159 -4.66 -20.75 -12.75
N ASP A 160 -4.74 -21.42 -11.60
CA ASP A 160 -5.85 -21.30 -10.64
C ASP A 160 -5.39 -20.88 -9.25
N ALA A 161 -4.13 -20.47 -9.11
CA ALA A 161 -3.52 -20.08 -7.82
C ALA A 161 -3.63 -21.16 -6.73
N THR A 162 -3.66 -22.43 -7.12
CA THR A 162 -3.53 -23.52 -6.17
C THR A 162 -2.07 -23.63 -5.76
N ALA A 163 -1.79 -23.43 -4.48
CA ALA A 163 -0.49 -23.74 -3.89
C ALA A 163 -0.37 -25.24 -3.68
#